data_31aab4806daf4e8d5ea817f2676fb43a
#
_entry.id   31aab4806daf4e8d5ea817f2676fb43a
#
_cell.length_a   1.000
_cell.length_b   1.000
_cell.length_c   1.000
_cell.angle_alpha   90.00
_cell.angle_beta   90.00
_cell.angle_gamma   90.00
#
_symmetry.space_group_name_H-M   'P 1'
#
loop_
_entity.id
_entity.type
_entity.pdbx_description
1 polymer ?
#
loop_
_entity_poly.entity_id
_entity_poly.type
_entity_poly.pdbx_seq_one_letter_code
_entity_poly.pdbx_strand_id
1 'polypeptide(L)'
;LPLGAAGLGYASPLVGIIVALLFVLFLSYRQTIEAYPSGGGSYTVASSNLGTLAGLFAAAALMLDYILTVAVGISAGIGALVSALPQLHPYILVLCLVTLGVITVVNLRGVKDAGAIFFVPTYLFVVSLLTVLIYGTFQAVAAGGHPHPMAAPVHLPKAIGAATPWLLMRAFASGCTAMTGVEAVSNGIQAFKEPRVKTAQKALGFIVLLLALMLVGIVIVSNAYHVGAVAPDSKEYQSVISQLVAAIVGRGAIYYVTLFSVIAVLALSANTGFADFPRLCHLLAEDDFLPHLFAVRGRRLVYSTGIVILAIGCAVLLIAFGGITDRLIPLFAVGAFLAFTLSQAGMVRHWMKSSDRKRHLSMVVNGLGAVCTAVALAVVLAAKFVEGAWITVLLIPVLVVLFRSIKRHYQWVRRKVS
;
A
#
# COMPACT_ATOMS: atom_id res chain seq x y z
N LEU A 1 5.83 16.51 -9.51
CA LEU A 1 5.50 17.93 -9.38
C LEU A 1 6.69 18.86 -9.81
N PRO A 2 7.93 18.76 -9.25
CA PRO A 2 9.01 19.68 -9.61
C PRO A 2 9.45 19.64 -11.08
N LEU A 3 9.24 18.52 -11.76
CA LEU A 3 9.59 18.34 -13.18
C LEU A 3 8.48 18.84 -14.14
N GLY A 4 7.29 19.18 -13.62
CA GLY A 4 6.18 19.63 -14.46
C GLY A 4 5.93 18.71 -15.66
N ALA A 5 5.70 19.31 -16.84
CA ALA A 5 5.50 18.58 -18.08
C ALA A 5 6.71 17.71 -18.50
N ALA A 6 7.96 18.13 -18.19
CA ALA A 6 9.16 17.35 -18.49
C ALA A 6 9.21 16.01 -17.70
N GLY A 7 8.52 15.94 -16.56
CA GLY A 7 8.42 14.72 -15.76
C GLY A 7 7.70 13.58 -16.45
N LEU A 8 6.79 13.86 -17.38
CA LEU A 8 6.08 12.84 -18.13
C LEU A 8 7.01 11.96 -18.96
N GLY A 9 8.07 12.52 -19.55
CA GLY A 9 9.07 11.76 -20.31
C GLY A 9 9.82 10.72 -19.48
N TYR A 10 9.95 10.93 -18.16
CA TYR A 10 10.60 9.99 -17.25
C TYR A 10 9.63 8.99 -16.60
N ALA A 11 8.33 9.17 -16.76
CA ALA A 11 7.32 8.30 -16.14
C ALA A 11 7.42 6.85 -16.68
N SER A 12 7.61 6.67 -18.00
CA SER A 12 7.68 5.35 -18.62
C SER A 12 8.86 4.50 -18.11
N PRO A 13 10.12 4.98 -18.09
CA PRO A 13 11.22 4.18 -17.55
C PRO A 13 11.07 3.91 -16.04
N LEU A 14 10.55 4.87 -15.26
CA LEU A 14 10.32 4.68 -13.83
C LEU A 14 9.26 3.60 -13.56
N VAL A 15 8.15 3.61 -14.29
CA VAL A 15 7.11 2.56 -14.18
C VAL A 15 7.66 1.23 -14.66
N GLY A 16 8.51 1.19 -15.68
CA GLY A 16 9.19 -0.04 -16.09
C GLY A 16 10.01 -0.68 -14.96
N ILE A 17 10.77 0.12 -14.22
CA ILE A 17 11.54 -0.35 -13.05
C ILE A 17 10.59 -0.82 -11.93
N ILE A 18 9.49 -0.10 -11.66
CA ILE A 18 8.51 -0.47 -10.64
C ILE A 18 7.82 -1.80 -11.00
N VAL A 19 7.42 -1.98 -12.25
CA VAL A 19 6.80 -3.24 -12.73
C VAL A 19 7.80 -4.40 -12.66
N ALA A 20 9.07 -4.19 -13.00
CA ALA A 20 10.10 -5.21 -12.85
C ALA A 20 10.29 -5.62 -11.38
N LEU A 21 10.33 -4.64 -10.47
CA LEU A 21 10.42 -4.88 -9.02
C LEU A 21 9.18 -5.60 -8.49
N LEU A 22 7.98 -5.21 -8.96
CA LEU A 22 6.71 -5.89 -8.65
C LEU A 22 6.73 -7.35 -9.08
N PHE A 23 7.30 -7.65 -10.25
CA PHE A 23 7.45 -9.02 -10.72
C PHE A 23 8.42 -9.85 -9.85
N VAL A 24 9.53 -9.25 -9.40
CA VAL A 24 10.45 -9.88 -8.45
C VAL A 24 9.74 -10.19 -7.13
N LEU A 25 8.95 -9.25 -6.60
CA LEU A 25 8.12 -9.46 -5.41
C LEU A 25 7.12 -10.60 -5.60
N PHE A 26 6.46 -10.63 -6.75
CA PHE A 26 5.53 -11.72 -7.10
C PHE A 26 6.21 -13.10 -7.02
N LEU A 27 7.38 -13.25 -7.64
CA LEU A 27 8.11 -14.52 -7.62
C LEU A 27 8.52 -14.93 -6.20
N SER A 28 8.94 -13.97 -5.39
CA SER A 28 9.32 -14.20 -3.98
C SER A 28 8.11 -14.58 -3.12
N TYR A 29 7.02 -13.79 -3.16
CA TYR A 29 5.83 -14.06 -2.35
C TYR A 29 5.09 -15.34 -2.77
N ARG A 30 5.15 -15.71 -4.05
CA ARG A 30 4.64 -17.02 -4.50
C ARG A 30 5.33 -18.18 -3.77
N GLN A 31 6.64 -18.06 -3.51
CA GLN A 31 7.41 -19.07 -2.75
C GLN A 31 7.12 -18.98 -1.25
N THR A 32 6.92 -17.78 -0.72
CA THR A 32 6.52 -17.58 0.68
C THR A 32 5.17 -18.24 0.98
N ILE A 33 4.18 -18.10 0.09
CA ILE A 33 2.87 -18.75 0.17
C ILE A 33 3.01 -20.29 0.21
N GLU A 34 3.95 -20.84 -0.57
CA GLU A 34 4.22 -22.28 -0.62
C GLU A 34 4.88 -22.79 0.67
N ALA A 35 5.86 -22.02 1.19
CA ALA A 35 6.61 -22.38 2.39
C ALA A 35 5.83 -22.19 3.69
N TYR A 36 4.88 -21.26 3.74
CA TYR A 36 4.11 -20.91 4.93
C TYR A 36 2.59 -20.97 4.67
N PRO A 37 2.01 -22.16 4.47
CA PRO A 37 0.58 -22.31 4.12
C PRO A 37 -0.38 -21.93 5.25
N SER A 38 0.11 -21.81 6.48
CA SER A 38 -0.64 -21.33 7.64
C SER A 38 -0.75 -19.78 7.72
N GLY A 39 -0.13 -19.07 6.80
CA GLY A 39 0.02 -17.63 6.80
C GLY A 39 1.42 -17.23 7.23
N GLY A 40 2.22 -16.72 6.29
CA GLY A 40 3.62 -16.39 6.49
C GLY A 40 3.87 -14.90 6.32
N GLY A 41 3.20 -14.07 7.12
CA GLY A 41 3.50 -12.64 7.13
C GLY A 41 4.98 -12.37 7.42
N SER A 42 5.44 -11.18 7.03
CA SER A 42 6.85 -10.81 7.19
C SER A 42 7.37 -10.99 8.63
N TYR A 43 6.49 -10.80 9.64
CA TYR A 43 6.81 -11.09 11.03
C TYR A 43 7.18 -12.56 11.26
N THR A 44 6.31 -13.49 10.81
CA THR A 44 6.50 -14.93 11.00
C THR A 44 7.75 -15.42 10.27
N VAL A 45 7.94 -15.01 9.02
CA VAL A 45 9.09 -15.42 8.20
C VAL A 45 10.40 -14.88 8.78
N ALA A 46 10.45 -13.61 9.17
CA ALA A 46 11.63 -12.99 9.76
C ALA A 46 11.95 -13.58 11.14
N SER A 47 10.95 -13.74 12.01
CA SER A 47 11.12 -14.31 13.35
C SER A 47 11.65 -15.74 13.31
N SER A 48 11.05 -16.61 12.46
CA SER A 48 11.42 -18.02 12.38
C SER A 48 12.80 -18.25 11.75
N ASN A 49 13.26 -17.39 10.86
CA ASN A 49 14.49 -17.61 10.10
C ASN A 49 15.65 -16.71 10.51
N LEU A 50 15.40 -15.43 10.77
CA LEU A 50 16.43 -14.45 11.12
C LEU A 50 16.53 -14.21 12.63
N GLY A 51 15.53 -14.69 13.38
CA GLY A 51 15.47 -14.55 14.85
C GLY A 51 14.54 -13.44 15.32
N THR A 52 14.30 -13.43 16.62
CA THR A 52 13.28 -12.60 17.28
C THR A 52 13.44 -11.10 16.98
N LEU A 53 14.67 -10.59 16.96
CA LEU A 53 14.90 -9.16 16.75
C LEU A 53 14.46 -8.73 15.33
N ALA A 54 14.84 -9.49 14.31
CA ALA A 54 14.43 -9.23 12.94
C ALA A 54 12.89 -9.32 12.78
N GLY A 55 12.28 -10.32 13.46
CA GLY A 55 10.81 -10.42 13.52
C GLY A 55 10.17 -9.18 14.13
N LEU A 56 10.71 -8.63 15.21
CA LEU A 56 10.15 -7.43 15.84
C LEU A 56 10.30 -6.19 14.95
N PHE A 57 11.41 -6.05 14.22
CA PHE A 57 11.53 -4.98 13.22
C PHE A 57 10.50 -5.14 12.10
N ALA A 58 10.28 -6.35 11.59
CA ALA A 58 9.26 -6.62 10.60
C ALA A 58 7.85 -6.34 11.14
N ALA A 59 7.56 -6.72 12.39
CA ALA A 59 6.27 -6.45 13.03
C ALA A 59 6.02 -4.94 13.20
N ALA A 60 7.02 -4.19 13.71
CA ALA A 60 6.91 -2.74 13.87
C ALA A 60 6.70 -2.03 12.52
N ALA A 61 7.43 -2.46 11.48
CA ALA A 61 7.28 -1.97 10.12
C ALA A 61 5.87 -2.23 9.58
N LEU A 62 5.34 -3.44 9.71
CA LEU A 62 3.98 -3.81 9.30
C LEU A 62 2.90 -3.06 10.09
N MET A 63 3.07 -2.85 11.40
CA MET A 63 2.11 -2.08 12.19
C MET A 63 1.97 -0.65 11.65
N LEU A 64 3.09 0.00 11.36
CA LEU A 64 3.09 1.34 10.76
C LEU A 64 2.51 1.33 9.34
N ASP A 65 2.85 0.33 8.54
CA ASP A 65 2.34 0.14 7.20
C ASP A 65 0.81 0.02 7.18
N TYR A 66 0.21 -0.76 8.08
CA TYR A 66 -1.25 -0.88 8.19
C TYR A 66 -1.93 0.41 8.62
N ILE A 67 -1.37 1.16 9.58
CA ILE A 67 -1.91 2.47 9.99
C ILE A 67 -1.86 3.43 8.80
N LEU A 68 -0.75 3.45 8.07
CA LEU A 68 -0.56 4.32 6.91
C LEU A 68 -1.44 3.89 5.72
N THR A 69 -1.62 2.58 5.49
CA THR A 69 -2.56 2.07 4.46
C THR A 69 -3.96 2.61 4.67
N VAL A 70 -4.45 2.61 5.92
CA VAL A 70 -5.77 3.17 6.25
C VAL A 70 -5.79 4.67 6.03
N ALA A 71 -4.80 5.41 6.54
CA ALA A 71 -4.75 6.86 6.42
C ALA A 71 -4.62 7.32 4.96
N VAL A 72 -3.75 6.67 4.17
CA VAL A 72 -3.55 6.94 2.74
C VAL A 72 -4.79 6.56 1.93
N GLY A 73 -5.41 5.39 2.20
CA GLY A 73 -6.61 4.95 1.51
C GLY A 73 -7.78 5.93 1.70
N ILE A 74 -8.00 6.38 2.95
CA ILE A 74 -9.05 7.36 3.25
C ILE A 74 -8.72 8.72 2.61
N SER A 75 -7.50 9.23 2.78
CA SER A 75 -7.12 10.54 2.23
C SER A 75 -7.18 10.56 0.69
N ALA A 76 -6.73 9.49 0.02
CA ALA A 76 -6.80 9.37 -1.42
C ALA A 76 -8.25 9.26 -1.92
N GLY A 77 -9.12 8.53 -1.21
CA GLY A 77 -10.54 8.45 -1.51
C GLY A 77 -11.23 9.81 -1.41
N ILE A 78 -10.96 10.57 -0.33
CA ILE A 78 -11.47 11.93 -0.18
C ILE A 78 -10.86 12.87 -1.22
N GLY A 79 -9.58 12.73 -1.57
CA GLY A 79 -8.95 13.47 -2.66
C GLY A 79 -9.63 13.24 -4.03
N ALA A 80 -10.04 12.01 -4.33
CA ALA A 80 -10.83 11.69 -5.51
C ALA A 80 -12.24 12.31 -5.44
N LEU A 81 -12.90 12.29 -4.28
CA LEU A 81 -14.20 12.92 -4.05
C LEU A 81 -14.13 14.45 -4.29
N VAL A 82 -13.13 15.09 -3.73
CA VAL A 82 -12.90 16.54 -3.88
C VAL A 82 -12.57 16.91 -5.33
N SER A 83 -11.90 16.02 -6.06
CA SER A 83 -11.65 16.20 -7.50
C SER A 83 -12.94 16.20 -8.33
N ALA A 84 -13.95 15.43 -7.89
CA ALA A 84 -15.28 15.42 -8.52
C ALA A 84 -16.15 16.61 -8.05
N LEU A 85 -16.02 17.01 -6.78
CA LEU A 85 -16.80 18.04 -6.12
C LEU A 85 -15.88 19.07 -5.44
N PRO A 86 -15.30 20.03 -6.18
CA PRO A 86 -14.30 20.98 -5.66
C PRO A 86 -14.78 21.83 -4.47
N GLN A 87 -16.08 21.98 -4.30
CA GLN A 87 -16.69 22.69 -3.18
C GLN A 87 -16.38 22.06 -1.80
N LEU A 88 -16.03 20.76 -1.78
CA LEU A 88 -15.68 20.03 -0.57
C LEU A 88 -14.20 20.17 -0.16
N HIS A 89 -13.37 20.87 -0.96
CA HIS A 89 -11.95 21.05 -0.68
C HIS A 89 -11.63 21.59 0.73
N PRO A 90 -12.34 22.59 1.28
CA PRO A 90 -12.08 23.10 2.63
C PRO A 90 -12.34 22.08 3.75
N TYR A 91 -13.07 21.02 3.46
CA TYR A 91 -13.52 20.02 4.44
C TYR A 91 -12.76 18.70 4.37
N ILE A 92 -11.64 18.62 3.63
CA ILE A 92 -10.86 17.37 3.41
C ILE A 92 -10.59 16.64 4.74
N LEU A 93 -10.02 17.32 5.74
CA LEU A 93 -9.69 16.72 7.02
C LEU A 93 -10.94 16.19 7.75
N VAL A 94 -11.99 16.97 7.78
CA VAL A 94 -13.26 16.60 8.45
C VAL A 94 -13.85 15.36 7.76
N LEU A 95 -13.88 15.33 6.43
CA LEU A 95 -14.37 14.20 5.65
C LEU A 95 -13.51 12.94 5.90
N CYS A 96 -12.19 13.08 5.98
CA CYS A 96 -11.30 11.98 6.33
C CYS A 96 -11.63 11.40 7.71
N LEU A 97 -11.79 12.26 8.73
CA LEU A 97 -12.08 11.82 10.10
C LEU A 97 -13.48 11.20 10.23
N VAL A 98 -14.48 11.75 9.55
CA VAL A 98 -15.83 11.16 9.49
C VAL A 98 -15.78 9.78 8.84
N THR A 99 -15.09 9.64 7.70
CA THR A 99 -14.93 8.37 7.00
C THR A 99 -14.20 7.34 7.89
N LEU A 100 -13.12 7.75 8.56
CA LEU A 100 -12.42 6.90 9.54
C LEU A 100 -13.35 6.45 10.66
N GLY A 101 -14.16 7.36 11.22
CA GLY A 101 -15.15 7.05 12.26
C GLY A 101 -16.16 6.01 11.78
N VAL A 102 -16.72 6.19 10.59
CA VAL A 102 -17.69 5.26 9.99
C VAL A 102 -17.06 3.87 9.81
N ILE A 103 -15.87 3.79 9.17
CA ILE A 103 -15.17 2.50 8.96
C ILE A 103 -14.86 1.84 10.30
N THR A 104 -14.41 2.60 11.30
CA THR A 104 -14.12 2.09 12.66
C THR A 104 -15.37 1.47 13.29
N VAL A 105 -16.51 2.18 13.26
CA VAL A 105 -17.78 1.67 13.81
C VAL A 105 -18.25 0.41 13.10
N VAL A 106 -18.14 0.36 11.76
CA VAL A 106 -18.49 -0.82 10.97
C VAL A 106 -17.61 -2.02 11.38
N ASN A 107 -16.30 -1.82 11.51
CA ASN A 107 -15.38 -2.88 11.92
C ASN A 107 -15.61 -3.34 13.37
N LEU A 108 -15.90 -2.44 14.30
CA LEU A 108 -16.27 -2.80 15.68
C LEU A 108 -17.59 -3.57 15.76
N ARG A 109 -18.49 -3.38 14.79
CA ARG A 109 -19.74 -4.16 14.70
C ARG A 109 -19.56 -5.59 14.19
N GLY A 110 -18.40 -5.90 13.59
CA GLY A 110 -18.06 -7.24 13.13
C GLY A 110 -18.92 -7.69 11.95
N VAL A 111 -18.84 -6.99 10.82
CA VAL A 111 -19.55 -7.37 9.58
C VAL A 111 -18.97 -8.66 9.04
N LYS A 112 -19.72 -9.78 9.18
CA LYS A 112 -19.27 -11.12 8.77
C LYS A 112 -19.33 -11.37 7.26
N ASP A 113 -20.20 -10.67 6.53
CA ASP A 113 -20.45 -10.89 5.10
C ASP A 113 -19.82 -9.79 4.20
N ALA A 114 -18.63 -9.36 4.56
CA ALA A 114 -17.93 -8.30 3.82
C ALA A 114 -17.63 -8.68 2.35
N GLY A 115 -17.46 -9.97 2.03
CA GLY A 115 -17.01 -10.42 0.69
C GLY A 115 -17.91 -9.96 -0.46
N ALA A 116 -19.24 -10.06 -0.33
CA ALA A 116 -20.16 -9.62 -1.37
C ALA A 116 -20.20 -8.08 -1.53
N ILE A 117 -20.05 -7.35 -0.41
CA ILE A 117 -20.03 -5.89 -0.41
C ILE A 117 -18.75 -5.36 -1.10
N PHE A 118 -17.62 -6.06 -0.95
CA PHE A 118 -16.35 -5.70 -1.57
C PHE A 118 -16.28 -6.04 -3.06
N PHE A 119 -17.02 -7.06 -3.50
CA PHE A 119 -16.99 -7.55 -4.86
C PHE A 119 -17.43 -6.50 -5.88
N VAL A 120 -18.60 -5.90 -5.69
CA VAL A 120 -19.19 -4.96 -6.66
C VAL A 120 -18.31 -3.73 -6.89
N PRO A 121 -17.88 -2.96 -5.86
CA PRO A 121 -17.02 -1.81 -6.07
C PRO A 121 -15.68 -2.16 -6.71
N THR A 122 -15.07 -3.30 -6.32
CA THR A 122 -13.77 -3.72 -6.85
C THR A 122 -13.85 -4.03 -8.34
N TYR A 123 -14.84 -4.83 -8.76
CA TYR A 123 -15.02 -5.14 -10.18
C TYR A 123 -15.46 -3.93 -10.99
N LEU A 124 -16.31 -3.08 -10.42
CA LEU A 124 -16.70 -1.83 -11.07
C LEU A 124 -15.48 -0.93 -11.32
N PHE A 125 -14.59 -0.79 -10.33
CA PHE A 125 -13.34 -0.06 -10.47
C PHE A 125 -12.44 -0.66 -11.56
N VAL A 126 -12.18 -1.96 -11.49
CA VAL A 126 -11.31 -2.64 -12.44
C VAL A 126 -11.85 -2.50 -13.87
N VAL A 127 -13.14 -2.79 -14.07
CA VAL A 127 -13.76 -2.75 -15.39
C VAL A 127 -13.83 -1.31 -15.92
N SER A 128 -14.30 -0.35 -15.10
CA SER A 128 -14.43 1.03 -15.56
C SER A 128 -13.07 1.65 -15.90
N LEU A 129 -12.07 1.49 -15.03
CA LEU A 129 -10.75 2.07 -15.26
C LEU A 129 -10.03 1.40 -16.45
N LEU A 130 -10.06 0.07 -16.56
CA LEU A 130 -9.49 -0.62 -17.71
C LEU A 130 -10.16 -0.22 -19.02
N THR A 131 -11.49 -0.08 -19.04
CA THR A 131 -12.23 0.38 -20.22
C THR A 131 -11.77 1.77 -20.63
N VAL A 132 -11.65 2.70 -19.67
CA VAL A 132 -11.15 4.05 -19.94
C VAL A 132 -9.72 4.04 -20.46
N LEU A 133 -8.82 3.25 -19.84
CA LEU A 133 -7.43 3.16 -20.27
C LEU A 133 -7.27 2.53 -21.67
N ILE A 134 -8.03 1.47 -21.96
CA ILE A 134 -8.01 0.83 -23.28
C ILE A 134 -8.55 1.81 -24.34
N TYR A 135 -9.68 2.47 -24.06
CA TYR A 135 -10.26 3.44 -24.97
C TYR A 135 -9.36 4.65 -25.20
N GLY A 136 -8.77 5.20 -24.12
CA GLY A 136 -7.81 6.30 -24.21
C GLY A 136 -6.53 5.93 -24.97
N THR A 137 -6.03 4.72 -24.78
CA THR A 137 -4.87 4.21 -25.54
C THR A 137 -5.22 4.05 -27.02
N PHE A 138 -6.41 3.51 -27.33
CA PHE A 138 -6.88 3.40 -28.70
C PHE A 138 -6.99 4.76 -29.40
N GLN A 139 -7.59 5.76 -28.74
CA GLN A 139 -7.66 7.13 -29.25
C GLN A 139 -6.26 7.75 -29.45
N ALA A 140 -5.34 7.52 -28.48
CA ALA A 140 -3.99 8.01 -28.58
C ALA A 140 -3.26 7.44 -29.81
N VAL A 141 -3.38 6.13 -30.05
CA VAL A 141 -2.79 5.47 -31.22
C VAL A 141 -3.44 5.98 -32.53
N ALA A 142 -4.77 6.09 -32.57
CA ALA A 142 -5.50 6.57 -33.75
C ALA A 142 -5.15 8.03 -34.11
N ALA A 143 -4.83 8.85 -33.09
CA ALA A 143 -4.43 10.26 -33.27
C ALA A 143 -2.90 10.46 -33.40
N GLY A 144 -2.13 9.42 -33.71
CA GLY A 144 -0.67 9.52 -33.87
C GLY A 144 0.08 9.97 -32.60
N GLY A 145 -0.46 9.66 -31.41
CA GLY A 145 0.14 10.00 -30.12
C GLY A 145 -0.34 11.32 -29.51
N HIS A 146 -1.16 12.09 -30.20
CA HIS A 146 -1.65 13.41 -29.76
C HIS A 146 -3.19 13.49 -29.84
N PRO A 147 -3.92 12.77 -29.00
CA PRO A 147 -5.38 12.79 -28.98
C PRO A 147 -5.89 14.15 -28.48
N HIS A 148 -7.05 14.56 -28.99
CA HIS A 148 -7.74 15.75 -28.48
C HIS A 148 -8.48 15.41 -27.18
N PRO A 149 -8.13 16.06 -26.04
CA PRO A 149 -8.83 15.79 -24.78
C PRO A 149 -10.25 16.34 -24.82
N MET A 150 -11.23 15.56 -24.33
CA MET A 150 -12.63 16.00 -24.22
C MET A 150 -12.83 17.08 -23.14
N ALA A 151 -12.03 17.01 -22.05
CA ALA A 151 -11.90 18.07 -21.08
C ALA A 151 -10.41 18.43 -20.96
N ALA A 152 -10.10 19.73 -21.04
CA ALA A 152 -8.72 20.20 -20.96
C ALA A 152 -8.10 19.77 -19.60
N PRO A 153 -6.94 19.09 -19.60
CA PRO A 153 -6.25 18.78 -18.36
C PRO A 153 -5.74 20.09 -17.68
N VAL A 154 -5.50 19.99 -16.37
CA VAL A 154 -4.97 21.10 -15.62
C VAL A 154 -3.57 21.47 -16.15
N HIS A 155 -3.30 22.74 -16.27
CA HIS A 155 -2.00 23.22 -16.75
C HIS A 155 -0.88 22.77 -15.83
N LEU A 156 0.05 21.98 -16.38
CA LEU A 156 1.23 21.56 -15.64
C LEU A 156 2.21 22.74 -15.51
N PRO A 157 2.76 22.96 -14.32
CA PRO A 157 3.77 24.01 -14.14
C PRO A 157 4.98 23.75 -15.04
N LYS A 158 5.64 24.82 -15.47
CA LYS A 158 6.93 24.68 -16.15
C LYS A 158 7.93 24.01 -15.23
N ALA A 159 8.82 23.18 -15.79
CA ALA A 159 9.90 22.57 -15.02
C ALA A 159 10.73 23.64 -14.31
N ILE A 160 10.96 23.49 -13.03
CA ILE A 160 11.77 24.43 -12.22
C ILE A 160 13.26 24.21 -12.46
N GLY A 161 13.64 23.11 -13.16
CA GLY A 161 15.04 22.80 -13.48
C GLY A 161 15.16 21.51 -14.31
N ALA A 162 16.40 21.12 -14.61
CA ALA A 162 16.69 19.85 -15.28
C ALA A 162 16.36 18.66 -14.38
N ALA A 163 16.04 17.52 -14.99
CA ALA A 163 15.84 16.27 -14.27
C ALA A 163 17.16 15.81 -13.63
N THR A 164 17.30 16.03 -12.34
CA THR A 164 18.45 15.55 -11.57
C THR A 164 18.21 14.10 -11.13
N PRO A 165 19.27 13.29 -10.93
CA PRO A 165 19.15 11.95 -10.36
C PRO A 165 18.35 11.95 -9.04
N TRP A 166 18.49 12.99 -8.23
CA TRP A 166 17.76 13.19 -6.99
C TRP A 166 16.23 13.28 -7.20
N LEU A 167 15.79 14.06 -8.18
CA LEU A 167 14.36 14.19 -8.50
C LEU A 167 13.79 12.88 -9.06
N LEU A 168 14.57 12.14 -9.84
CA LEU A 168 14.16 10.81 -10.33
C LEU A 168 14.07 9.80 -9.19
N MET A 169 15.00 9.81 -8.23
CA MET A 169 14.92 8.98 -7.01
C MET A 169 13.66 9.32 -6.19
N ARG A 170 13.32 10.60 -6.05
CA ARG A 170 12.07 11.01 -5.35
C ARG A 170 10.81 10.53 -6.08
N ALA A 171 10.79 10.62 -7.41
CA ALA A 171 9.68 10.13 -8.22
C ALA A 171 9.56 8.60 -8.12
N PHE A 172 10.67 7.87 -8.21
CA PHE A 172 10.72 6.42 -8.00
C PHE A 172 10.21 6.05 -6.60
N ALA A 173 10.71 6.69 -5.55
CA ALA A 173 10.30 6.44 -4.17
C ALA A 173 8.78 6.64 -3.96
N SER A 174 8.19 7.65 -4.60
CA SER A 174 6.74 7.85 -4.57
C SER A 174 5.98 6.77 -5.35
N GLY A 175 6.50 6.35 -6.50
CA GLY A 175 5.88 5.29 -7.31
C GLY A 175 5.95 3.90 -6.65
N CYS A 176 6.98 3.66 -5.82
CA CYS A 176 7.14 2.41 -5.08
C CYS A 176 5.97 2.10 -4.13
N THR A 177 5.19 3.10 -3.71
CA THR A 177 3.98 2.88 -2.89
C THR A 177 2.92 2.04 -3.60
N ALA A 178 2.93 2.00 -4.93
CA ALA A 178 2.02 1.15 -5.70
C ALA A 178 2.25 -0.37 -5.50
N MET A 179 3.38 -0.77 -4.91
CA MET A 179 3.70 -2.18 -4.67
C MET A 179 3.26 -2.68 -3.29
N THR A 180 2.80 -1.79 -2.41
CA THR A 180 2.30 -2.18 -1.07
C THR A 180 0.99 -2.95 -1.19
N GLY A 181 0.71 -3.82 -0.22
CA GLY A 181 -0.47 -4.69 -0.21
C GLY A 181 -0.29 -6.04 -0.93
N VAL A 182 0.80 -6.26 -1.66
CA VAL A 182 1.10 -7.56 -2.30
C VAL A 182 1.30 -8.65 -1.23
N GLU A 183 1.83 -8.29 -0.07
CA GLU A 183 2.03 -9.18 1.09
C GLU A 183 0.71 -9.63 1.72
N ALA A 184 -0.38 -8.89 1.56
CA ALA A 184 -1.67 -9.21 2.16
C ALA A 184 -2.19 -10.61 1.74
N VAL A 185 -1.89 -11.03 0.49
CA VAL A 185 -2.21 -12.39 0.01
C VAL A 185 -1.46 -13.45 0.81
N SER A 186 -0.18 -13.20 1.13
CA SER A 186 0.64 -14.10 1.95
C SER A 186 0.20 -14.13 3.41
N ASN A 187 -0.24 -12.99 3.96
CA ASN A 187 -0.75 -12.90 5.33
C ASN A 187 -2.10 -13.60 5.48
N GLY A 188 -2.95 -13.50 4.43
CA GLY A 188 -4.34 -13.95 4.42
C GLY A 188 -4.58 -15.33 3.79
N ILE A 189 -3.58 -16.21 3.64
CA ILE A 189 -3.72 -17.50 2.95
C ILE A 189 -4.88 -18.33 3.48
N GLN A 190 -5.14 -18.29 4.78
CA GLN A 190 -6.22 -19.05 5.42
C GLN A 190 -7.64 -18.61 5.00
N ALA A 191 -7.80 -17.42 4.44
CA ALA A 191 -9.07 -16.92 3.92
C ALA A 191 -9.43 -17.52 2.54
N PHE A 192 -8.46 -18.14 1.85
CA PHE A 192 -8.69 -18.71 0.53
C PHE A 192 -9.33 -20.11 0.60
N LYS A 193 -10.16 -20.42 -0.42
CA LYS A 193 -10.76 -21.76 -0.59
C LYS A 193 -9.69 -22.79 -0.93
N GLU A 194 -9.94 -24.05 -0.51
CA GLU A 194 -9.07 -25.17 -0.85
C GLU A 194 -9.03 -25.41 -2.39
N PRO A 195 -7.86 -25.72 -2.96
CA PRO A 195 -6.55 -25.81 -2.31
C PRO A 195 -5.92 -24.43 -2.08
N ARG A 196 -5.83 -24.00 -0.81
CA ARG A 196 -5.49 -22.61 -0.39
C ARG A 196 -4.24 -22.05 -1.06
N VAL A 197 -3.14 -22.78 -1.01
CA VAL A 197 -1.86 -22.35 -1.58
C VAL A 197 -1.99 -22.03 -3.07
N LYS A 198 -2.56 -22.95 -3.86
CA LYS A 198 -2.74 -22.73 -5.31
C LYS A 198 -3.68 -21.58 -5.61
N THR A 199 -4.75 -21.45 -4.83
CA THR A 199 -5.74 -20.37 -5.00
C THR A 199 -5.12 -19.01 -4.65
N ALA A 200 -4.36 -18.92 -3.56
CA ALA A 200 -3.63 -17.70 -3.17
C ALA A 200 -2.56 -17.32 -4.21
N GLN A 201 -1.79 -18.28 -4.73
CA GLN A 201 -0.80 -18.02 -5.78
C GLN A 201 -1.44 -17.52 -7.09
N LYS A 202 -2.60 -18.06 -7.48
CA LYS A 202 -3.37 -17.57 -8.65
C LYS A 202 -3.88 -16.16 -8.42
N ALA A 203 -4.45 -15.89 -7.24
CA ALA A 203 -4.92 -14.56 -6.87
C ALA A 203 -3.78 -13.52 -6.89
N LEU A 204 -2.63 -13.85 -6.31
CA LEU A 204 -1.44 -13.02 -6.34
C LEU A 204 -1.00 -12.71 -7.78
N GLY A 205 -0.94 -13.73 -8.65
CA GLY A 205 -0.59 -13.54 -10.06
C GLY A 205 -1.55 -12.63 -10.80
N PHE A 206 -2.85 -12.79 -10.56
CA PHE A 206 -3.89 -11.94 -11.16
C PHE A 206 -3.79 -10.48 -10.67
N ILE A 207 -3.59 -10.27 -9.37
CA ILE A 207 -3.42 -8.94 -8.78
C ILE A 207 -2.20 -8.24 -9.38
N VAL A 208 -1.05 -8.91 -9.44
CA VAL A 208 0.18 -8.33 -9.98
C VAL A 208 0.06 -8.00 -11.46
N LEU A 209 -0.54 -8.90 -12.25
CA LEU A 209 -0.80 -8.65 -13.67
C LEU A 209 -1.71 -7.43 -13.86
N LEU A 210 -2.81 -7.38 -13.12
CA LEU A 210 -3.77 -6.28 -13.21
C LEU A 210 -3.14 -4.95 -12.82
N LEU A 211 -2.37 -4.94 -11.72
CA LEU A 211 -1.67 -3.74 -11.25
C LEU A 211 -0.63 -3.26 -12.28
N ALA A 212 0.15 -4.17 -12.86
CA ALA A 212 1.11 -3.84 -13.90
C ALA A 212 0.42 -3.25 -15.14
N LEU A 213 -0.67 -3.87 -15.60
CA LEU A 213 -1.44 -3.36 -16.75
C LEU A 213 -2.02 -1.97 -16.49
N MET A 214 -2.57 -1.73 -15.30
CA MET A 214 -3.10 -0.41 -14.93
C MET A 214 -1.99 0.64 -14.85
N LEU A 215 -0.85 0.33 -14.22
CA LEU A 215 0.28 1.27 -14.12
C LEU A 215 0.81 1.66 -15.51
N VAL A 216 1.02 0.67 -16.38
CA VAL A 216 1.49 0.92 -17.75
C VAL A 216 0.45 1.70 -18.54
N GLY A 217 -0.83 1.33 -18.46
CA GLY A 217 -1.92 2.02 -19.13
C GLY A 217 -2.04 3.50 -18.69
N ILE A 218 -1.99 3.76 -17.36
CA ILE A 218 -2.02 5.13 -16.84
C ILE A 218 -0.86 5.95 -17.40
N VAL A 219 0.35 5.43 -17.45
CA VAL A 219 1.52 6.17 -17.97
C VAL A 219 1.39 6.44 -19.47
N ILE A 220 0.97 5.45 -20.27
CA ILE A 220 0.76 5.63 -21.71
C ILE A 220 -0.23 6.78 -21.95
N VAL A 221 -1.38 6.71 -21.29
CA VAL A 221 -2.46 7.68 -21.51
C VAL A 221 -2.10 9.04 -20.90
N SER A 222 -1.44 9.10 -19.72
CA SER A 222 -0.95 10.35 -19.12
C SER A 222 0.03 11.08 -20.03
N ASN A 223 0.93 10.35 -20.69
CA ASN A 223 1.86 10.94 -21.66
C ASN A 223 1.12 11.47 -22.89
N ALA A 224 0.18 10.69 -23.45
CA ALA A 224 -0.55 11.07 -24.67
C ALA A 224 -1.45 12.30 -24.45
N TYR A 225 -2.15 12.37 -23.31
CA TYR A 225 -3.07 13.46 -22.98
C TYR A 225 -2.41 14.60 -22.18
N HIS A 226 -1.08 14.54 -21.91
CA HIS A 226 -0.35 15.50 -21.10
C HIS A 226 -0.93 15.72 -19.68
N VAL A 227 -1.43 14.65 -19.07
CA VAL A 227 -1.98 14.67 -17.72
C VAL A 227 -0.87 14.40 -16.71
N GLY A 228 -0.76 15.23 -15.68
CA GLY A 228 0.23 15.06 -14.62
C GLY A 228 -0.30 15.47 -13.25
N ALA A 229 0.55 15.28 -12.24
CA ALA A 229 0.20 15.59 -10.87
C ALA A 229 0.17 17.12 -10.63
N VAL A 230 -0.86 17.58 -9.92
CA VAL A 230 -1.07 18.97 -9.50
C VAL A 230 -0.85 19.07 -7.99
N ALA A 231 -0.30 20.21 -7.53
CA ALA A 231 -0.04 20.42 -6.12
C ALA A 231 -1.33 20.36 -5.29
N PRO A 232 -1.36 19.61 -4.16
CA PRO A 232 -2.55 19.45 -3.33
C PRO A 232 -3.11 20.75 -2.76
N ASP A 233 -2.22 21.74 -2.57
CA ASP A 233 -2.59 23.06 -2.02
C ASP A 233 -3.11 24.04 -3.11
N SER A 234 -3.15 23.62 -4.38
CA SER A 234 -3.65 24.45 -5.47
C SER A 234 -5.17 24.49 -5.50
N LYS A 235 -5.76 25.64 -5.86
CA LYS A 235 -7.21 25.77 -6.07
C LYS A 235 -7.75 24.88 -7.20
N GLU A 236 -6.87 24.47 -8.13
CA GLU A 236 -7.20 23.63 -9.27
C GLU A 236 -6.85 22.16 -9.03
N TYR A 237 -6.66 21.77 -7.76
CA TYR A 237 -6.32 20.39 -7.41
C TYR A 237 -7.31 19.39 -8.00
N GLN A 238 -6.78 18.45 -8.76
CA GLN A 238 -7.48 17.26 -9.25
C GLN A 238 -6.53 16.08 -9.22
N SER A 239 -7.02 14.93 -8.76
CA SER A 239 -6.25 13.69 -8.82
C SER A 239 -5.95 13.31 -10.27
N VAL A 240 -4.80 12.67 -10.51
CA VAL A 240 -4.37 12.24 -11.86
C VAL A 240 -5.45 11.38 -12.53
N ILE A 241 -6.07 10.46 -11.80
CA ILE A 241 -7.13 9.59 -12.34
C ILE A 241 -8.35 10.43 -12.75
N SER A 242 -8.75 11.43 -11.95
CA SER A 242 -9.86 12.33 -12.29
C SER A 242 -9.59 13.10 -13.59
N GLN A 243 -8.39 13.70 -13.70
CA GLN A 243 -7.97 14.42 -14.91
C GLN A 243 -7.95 13.49 -16.14
N LEU A 244 -7.41 12.28 -15.97
CA LEU A 244 -7.24 11.29 -17.03
C LEU A 244 -8.59 10.82 -17.57
N VAL A 245 -9.51 10.45 -16.67
CA VAL A 245 -10.86 10.04 -17.06
C VAL A 245 -11.61 11.20 -17.73
N ALA A 246 -11.51 12.43 -17.19
CA ALA A 246 -12.14 13.61 -17.78
C ALA A 246 -11.56 13.95 -19.16
N ALA A 247 -10.26 13.80 -19.37
CA ALA A 247 -9.62 14.05 -20.66
C ALA A 247 -10.06 13.04 -21.73
N ILE A 248 -10.31 11.77 -21.36
CA ILE A 248 -10.67 10.70 -22.31
C ILE A 248 -12.17 10.67 -22.62
N VAL A 249 -13.03 10.73 -21.60
CA VAL A 249 -14.49 10.52 -21.75
C VAL A 249 -15.33 11.74 -21.39
N GLY A 250 -14.69 12.86 -21.04
CA GLY A 250 -15.39 14.05 -20.55
C GLY A 250 -15.97 13.85 -19.15
N ARG A 251 -16.65 14.87 -18.62
CA ARG A 251 -17.31 14.84 -17.29
C ARG A 251 -18.77 14.36 -17.40
N GLY A 252 -18.98 13.20 -18.03
CA GLY A 252 -20.28 12.54 -18.17
C GLY A 252 -20.51 11.42 -17.16
N ALA A 253 -21.52 10.58 -17.40
CA ALA A 253 -21.90 9.48 -16.52
C ALA A 253 -20.72 8.50 -16.24
N ILE A 254 -19.94 8.16 -17.27
CA ILE A 254 -18.78 7.27 -17.14
C ILE A 254 -17.74 7.84 -16.18
N TYR A 255 -17.49 9.15 -16.20
CA TYR A 255 -16.60 9.84 -15.29
C TYR A 255 -17.05 9.65 -13.83
N TYR A 256 -18.31 9.94 -13.53
CA TYR A 256 -18.81 9.83 -12.14
C TYR A 256 -18.87 8.39 -11.66
N VAL A 257 -19.23 7.43 -12.52
CA VAL A 257 -19.20 5.99 -12.19
C VAL A 257 -17.78 5.53 -11.88
N THR A 258 -16.80 5.93 -12.70
CA THR A 258 -15.40 5.57 -12.47
C THR A 258 -14.88 6.21 -11.18
N LEU A 259 -15.11 7.50 -10.94
CA LEU A 259 -14.66 8.15 -9.70
C LEU A 259 -15.35 7.59 -8.46
N PHE A 260 -16.65 7.30 -8.53
CA PHE A 260 -17.35 6.63 -7.43
C PHE A 260 -16.73 5.27 -7.12
N SER A 261 -16.39 4.48 -8.15
CA SER A 261 -15.73 3.18 -7.96
C SER A 261 -14.34 3.33 -7.33
N VAL A 262 -13.56 4.35 -7.72
CA VAL A 262 -12.25 4.66 -7.11
C VAL A 262 -12.41 5.00 -5.63
N ILE A 263 -13.35 5.88 -5.27
CA ILE A 263 -13.62 6.26 -3.88
C ILE A 263 -14.01 5.02 -3.07
N ALA A 264 -14.92 4.21 -3.60
CA ALA A 264 -15.39 3.00 -2.94
C ALA A 264 -14.26 2.00 -2.71
N VAL A 265 -13.41 1.73 -3.71
CA VAL A 265 -12.27 0.81 -3.58
C VAL A 265 -11.23 1.33 -2.59
N LEU A 266 -10.95 2.63 -2.58
CA LEU A 266 -10.01 3.22 -1.62
C LEU A 266 -10.54 3.14 -0.17
N ALA A 267 -11.85 3.38 0.03
CA ALA A 267 -12.49 3.15 1.32
C ALA A 267 -12.44 1.67 1.75
N LEU A 268 -12.62 0.75 0.80
CA LEU A 268 -12.50 -0.69 1.05
C LEU A 268 -11.04 -1.12 1.31
N SER A 269 -10.07 -0.50 0.63
CA SER A 269 -8.64 -0.72 0.89
C SER A 269 -8.27 -0.35 2.33
N ALA A 270 -8.82 0.75 2.85
CA ALA A 270 -8.66 1.09 4.27
C ALA A 270 -9.13 -0.03 5.20
N ASN A 271 -10.18 -0.76 4.84
CA ASN A 271 -10.69 -1.88 5.65
C ASN A 271 -9.68 -3.05 5.79
N THR A 272 -8.74 -3.21 4.85
CA THR A 272 -7.68 -4.24 4.93
C THR A 272 -6.81 -4.02 6.17
N GLY A 273 -6.44 -2.77 6.47
CA GLY A 273 -5.69 -2.45 7.69
C GLY A 273 -6.47 -2.78 8.97
N PHE A 274 -7.79 -2.59 8.97
CA PHE A 274 -8.66 -2.97 10.10
C PHE A 274 -8.78 -4.48 10.30
N ALA A 275 -8.49 -5.29 9.28
CA ALA A 275 -8.43 -6.75 9.38
C ALA A 275 -7.04 -7.22 9.83
N ASP A 276 -5.97 -6.70 9.23
CA ASP A 276 -4.61 -7.24 9.37
C ASP A 276 -3.87 -6.70 10.58
N PHE A 277 -4.03 -5.41 10.94
CA PHE A 277 -3.40 -4.82 12.12
C PHE A 277 -3.81 -5.52 13.43
N PRO A 278 -5.11 -5.75 13.72
CA PRO A 278 -5.51 -6.45 14.93
C PRO A 278 -5.03 -7.91 14.95
N ARG A 279 -4.93 -8.56 13.78
CA ARG A 279 -4.40 -9.92 13.66
C ARG A 279 -2.90 -9.96 13.99
N LEU A 280 -2.12 -9.00 13.51
CA LEU A 280 -0.72 -8.88 13.86
C LEU A 280 -0.53 -8.59 15.36
N CYS A 281 -1.34 -7.68 15.93
CA CYS A 281 -1.34 -7.41 17.37
C CYS A 281 -1.66 -8.66 18.19
N HIS A 282 -2.59 -9.49 17.74
CA HIS A 282 -2.92 -10.77 18.38
C HIS A 282 -1.70 -11.71 18.40
N LEU A 283 -1.02 -11.90 17.26
CA LEU A 283 0.20 -12.74 17.19
C LEU A 283 1.30 -12.22 18.13
N LEU A 284 1.52 -10.92 18.16
CA LEU A 284 2.51 -10.32 19.07
C LEU A 284 2.12 -10.46 20.55
N ALA A 285 0.83 -10.46 20.87
CA ALA A 285 0.34 -10.67 22.23
C ALA A 285 0.45 -12.14 22.66
N GLU A 286 0.24 -13.11 21.75
CA GLU A 286 0.51 -14.53 21.99
C GLU A 286 1.98 -14.81 22.26
N ASP A 287 2.89 -14.07 21.59
CA ASP A 287 4.34 -14.14 21.80
C ASP A 287 4.86 -13.30 23.00
N ASP A 288 3.96 -12.73 23.82
CA ASP A 288 4.24 -11.83 24.97
C ASP A 288 4.89 -10.48 24.59
N PHE A 289 4.86 -10.05 23.35
CA PHE A 289 5.41 -8.76 22.92
C PHE A 289 4.43 -7.60 23.00
N LEU A 290 3.13 -7.89 23.12
CA LEU A 290 2.07 -6.92 23.40
C LEU A 290 1.24 -7.36 24.61
N PRO A 291 0.52 -6.41 25.27
CA PRO A 291 -0.41 -6.79 26.33
C PRO A 291 -1.44 -7.82 25.88
N HIS A 292 -1.72 -8.82 26.72
CA HIS A 292 -2.67 -9.90 26.41
C HIS A 292 -4.08 -9.39 26.09
N LEU A 293 -4.40 -8.12 26.41
CA LEU A 293 -5.64 -7.47 26.01
C LEU A 293 -5.83 -7.47 24.48
N PHE A 294 -4.75 -7.46 23.70
CA PHE A 294 -4.81 -7.56 22.23
C PHE A 294 -5.11 -8.98 21.74
N ALA A 295 -4.90 -10.00 22.55
CA ALA A 295 -5.26 -11.38 22.23
C ALA A 295 -6.73 -11.70 22.49
N VAL A 296 -7.42 -10.89 23.31
CA VAL A 296 -8.82 -11.13 23.70
C VAL A 296 -9.76 -10.64 22.61
N ARG A 297 -10.62 -11.55 22.16
CA ARG A 297 -11.74 -11.22 21.28
C ARG A 297 -12.89 -10.63 22.08
N GLY A 298 -13.39 -9.47 21.68
CA GLY A 298 -14.58 -8.85 22.26
C GLY A 298 -15.87 -9.67 22.02
N ARG A 299 -17.00 -9.19 22.57
CA ARG A 299 -18.33 -9.84 22.45
C ARG A 299 -18.75 -10.18 21.02
N ARG A 300 -18.23 -9.46 20.01
CA ARG A 300 -18.55 -9.65 18.59
C ARG A 300 -17.48 -10.46 17.83
N LEU A 301 -16.62 -11.18 18.55
CA LEU A 301 -15.52 -11.99 18.03
C LEU A 301 -14.48 -11.20 17.22
N VAL A 302 -14.39 -9.91 17.44
CA VAL A 302 -13.38 -9.00 16.84
C VAL A 302 -12.35 -8.57 17.89
N TYR A 303 -11.13 -8.30 17.47
CA TYR A 303 -10.06 -7.76 18.31
C TYR A 303 -10.23 -6.25 18.50
N SER A 304 -11.21 -5.86 19.32
CA SER A 304 -11.66 -4.47 19.46
C SER A 304 -10.53 -3.52 19.87
N THR A 305 -9.62 -3.95 20.75
CA THR A 305 -8.46 -3.15 21.18
C THR A 305 -7.57 -2.78 20.00
N GLY A 306 -7.25 -3.73 19.12
CA GLY A 306 -6.46 -3.48 17.92
C GLY A 306 -7.13 -2.49 16.97
N ILE A 307 -8.45 -2.65 16.76
CA ILE A 307 -9.26 -1.74 15.92
C ILE A 307 -9.21 -0.29 16.45
N VAL A 308 -9.38 -0.10 17.76
CA VAL A 308 -9.38 1.23 18.37
C VAL A 308 -7.99 1.88 18.29
N ILE A 309 -6.93 1.13 18.58
CA ILE A 309 -5.54 1.63 18.50
C ILE A 309 -5.19 2.02 17.06
N LEU A 310 -5.57 1.19 16.07
CA LEU A 310 -5.42 1.52 14.66
C LEU A 310 -6.14 2.83 14.31
N ALA A 311 -7.40 2.98 14.72
CA ALA A 311 -8.20 4.16 14.45
C ALA A 311 -7.58 5.43 15.07
N ILE A 312 -7.08 5.34 16.31
CA ILE A 312 -6.37 6.45 16.97
C ILE A 312 -5.11 6.80 16.20
N GLY A 313 -4.28 5.82 15.83
CA GLY A 313 -3.06 6.04 15.06
C GLY A 313 -3.35 6.71 13.70
N CYS A 314 -4.38 6.25 12.99
CA CYS A 314 -4.84 6.86 11.74
C CYS A 314 -5.33 8.29 11.95
N ALA A 315 -6.14 8.55 12.99
CA ALA A 315 -6.65 9.89 13.30
C ALA A 315 -5.49 10.86 13.56
N VAL A 316 -4.50 10.46 14.36
CA VAL A 316 -3.30 11.26 14.64
C VAL A 316 -2.55 11.60 13.33
N LEU A 317 -2.35 10.62 12.44
CA LEU A 317 -1.69 10.87 11.16
C LEU A 317 -2.51 11.80 10.25
N LEU A 318 -3.82 11.57 10.13
CA LEU A 318 -4.70 12.43 9.32
C LEU A 318 -4.70 13.87 9.82
N ILE A 319 -4.75 14.09 11.13
CA ILE A 319 -4.68 15.41 11.74
C ILE A 319 -3.31 16.06 11.52
N ALA A 320 -2.23 15.33 11.80
CA ALA A 320 -0.86 15.84 11.67
C ALA A 320 -0.50 16.26 10.23
N PHE A 321 -1.04 15.54 9.24
CA PHE A 321 -0.75 15.77 7.82
C PHE A 321 -1.93 16.44 7.05
N GLY A 322 -2.98 16.86 7.76
CA GLY A 322 -4.11 17.60 7.20
C GLY A 322 -5.00 16.79 6.25
N GLY A 323 -4.96 15.45 6.32
CA GLY A 323 -5.69 14.57 5.41
C GLY A 323 -5.16 14.58 3.97
N ILE A 324 -3.92 15.05 3.74
CA ILE A 324 -3.32 15.17 2.41
C ILE A 324 -2.48 13.93 2.10
N THR A 325 -2.88 13.18 1.09
CA THR A 325 -2.25 11.91 0.68
C THR A 325 -0.76 12.06 0.39
N ASP A 326 -0.36 13.09 -0.36
CA ASP A 326 1.03 13.31 -0.78
C ASP A 326 2.00 13.52 0.40
N ARG A 327 1.48 13.99 1.55
CA ARG A 327 2.26 14.17 2.78
C ARG A 327 2.41 12.87 3.58
N LEU A 328 1.53 11.89 3.36
CA LEU A 328 1.55 10.56 4.02
C LEU A 328 2.41 9.54 3.27
N ILE A 329 2.51 9.66 1.94
CA ILE A 329 3.27 8.75 1.07
C ILE A 329 4.73 8.54 1.51
N PRO A 330 5.50 9.58 1.93
CA PRO A 330 6.88 9.38 2.36
C PRO A 330 7.06 8.44 3.53
N LEU A 331 6.10 8.40 4.46
CA LEU A 331 6.13 7.54 5.63
C LEU A 331 5.82 6.08 5.26
N PHE A 332 4.90 5.91 4.31
CA PHE A 332 4.33 4.62 3.93
C PHE A 332 5.36 3.65 3.34
N ALA A 333 6.15 4.12 2.36
CA ALA A 333 7.08 3.26 1.64
C ALA A 333 8.16 2.63 2.53
N VAL A 334 8.61 3.31 3.59
CA VAL A 334 9.68 2.81 4.49
C VAL A 334 9.25 1.53 5.22
N GLY A 335 8.05 1.51 5.79
CA GLY A 335 7.51 0.35 6.51
C GLY A 335 7.39 -0.87 5.60
N ALA A 336 6.74 -0.70 4.46
CA ALA A 336 6.53 -1.77 3.50
C ALA A 336 7.85 -2.37 2.98
N PHE A 337 8.79 -1.54 2.53
CA PHE A 337 10.06 -2.05 1.98
C PHE A 337 10.95 -2.69 3.04
N LEU A 338 10.92 -2.22 4.29
CA LEU A 338 11.62 -2.89 5.39
C LEU A 338 11.01 -4.28 5.64
N ALA A 339 9.68 -4.38 5.69
CA ALA A 339 8.98 -5.65 5.85
C ALA A 339 9.28 -6.62 4.71
N PHE A 340 9.27 -6.14 3.44
CA PHE A 340 9.63 -6.93 2.27
C PHE A 340 11.07 -7.44 2.34
N THR A 341 12.02 -6.57 2.66
CA THR A 341 13.45 -6.92 2.74
C THR A 341 13.68 -8.00 3.80
N LEU A 342 13.10 -7.84 5.00
CA LEU A 342 13.23 -8.81 6.08
C LEU A 342 12.54 -10.15 5.76
N SER A 343 11.37 -10.10 5.12
CA SER A 343 10.67 -11.31 4.66
C SER A 343 11.50 -12.09 3.66
N GLN A 344 12.03 -11.42 2.64
CA GLN A 344 12.79 -12.07 1.58
C GLN A 344 14.16 -12.56 2.07
N ALA A 345 14.85 -11.80 2.93
CA ALA A 345 16.06 -12.25 3.61
C ALA A 345 15.79 -13.49 4.51
N GLY A 346 14.65 -13.50 5.19
CA GLY A 346 14.16 -14.66 5.94
C GLY A 346 13.93 -15.87 5.04
N MET A 347 13.33 -15.68 3.87
CA MET A 347 13.13 -16.74 2.89
C MET A 347 14.44 -17.28 2.31
N VAL A 348 15.45 -16.44 2.06
CA VAL A 348 16.79 -16.92 1.69
C VAL A 348 17.32 -17.89 2.73
N ARG A 349 17.27 -17.51 4.03
CA ARG A 349 17.72 -18.39 5.11
C ARG A 349 16.86 -19.65 5.27
N HIS A 350 15.56 -19.56 5.01
CA HIS A 350 14.67 -20.72 4.95
C HIS A 350 15.15 -21.73 3.90
N TRP A 351 15.38 -21.28 2.66
CA TRP A 351 15.84 -22.14 1.58
C TRP A 351 17.27 -22.67 1.77
N MET A 352 18.14 -21.93 2.47
CA MET A 352 19.47 -22.43 2.86
C MET A 352 19.40 -23.68 3.73
N LYS A 353 18.37 -23.78 4.59
CA LYS A 353 18.14 -24.91 5.50
C LYS A 353 17.32 -26.03 4.87
N SER A 354 16.65 -25.76 3.75
CA SER A 354 15.77 -26.72 3.06
C SER A 354 16.59 -27.74 2.27
N SER A 355 16.10 -28.97 2.19
CA SER A 355 16.65 -30.05 1.35
C SER A 355 15.93 -30.15 -0.01
N ASP A 356 15.04 -29.21 -0.35
CA ASP A 356 14.28 -29.22 -1.59
C ASP A 356 15.21 -29.09 -2.81
N ARG A 357 14.90 -29.81 -3.89
CA ARG A 357 15.61 -29.76 -5.17
C ARG A 357 15.63 -28.35 -5.79
N LYS A 358 14.59 -27.55 -5.53
CA LYS A 358 14.45 -26.18 -6.06
C LYS A 358 15.15 -25.12 -5.20
N ARG A 359 15.82 -25.49 -4.10
CA ARG A 359 16.38 -24.55 -3.12
C ARG A 359 17.27 -23.46 -3.73
N HIS A 360 18.14 -23.82 -4.69
CA HIS A 360 19.09 -22.88 -5.28
C HIS A 360 18.38 -21.79 -6.09
N LEU A 361 17.40 -22.16 -6.93
CA LEU A 361 16.61 -21.18 -7.68
C LEU A 361 15.80 -20.30 -6.74
N SER A 362 15.19 -20.89 -5.70
CA SER A 362 14.41 -20.16 -4.71
C SER A 362 15.29 -19.21 -3.88
N MET A 363 16.51 -19.60 -3.54
CA MET A 363 17.48 -18.70 -2.89
C MET A 363 17.86 -17.52 -3.78
N VAL A 364 18.10 -17.75 -5.08
CA VAL A 364 18.43 -16.68 -6.02
C VAL A 364 17.27 -15.70 -6.17
N VAL A 365 16.05 -16.19 -6.35
CA VAL A 365 14.84 -15.34 -6.47
C VAL A 365 14.65 -14.48 -5.24
N ASN A 366 14.67 -15.08 -4.04
CA ASN A 366 14.48 -14.32 -2.79
C ASN A 366 15.70 -13.44 -2.47
N GLY A 367 16.92 -13.87 -2.84
CA GLY A 367 18.14 -13.07 -2.70
C GLY A 367 18.09 -11.81 -3.56
N LEU A 368 17.75 -11.98 -4.85
CA LEU A 368 17.53 -10.85 -5.74
C LEU A 368 16.45 -9.91 -5.20
N GLY A 369 15.33 -10.48 -4.75
CA GLY A 369 14.26 -9.72 -4.14
C GLY A 369 14.73 -8.93 -2.90
N ALA A 370 15.44 -9.56 -1.98
CA ALA A 370 15.97 -8.90 -0.78
C ALA A 370 16.92 -7.74 -1.12
N VAL A 371 17.80 -7.93 -2.11
CA VAL A 371 18.70 -6.87 -2.59
C VAL A 371 17.92 -5.74 -3.23
N CYS A 372 17.01 -6.05 -4.15
CA CYS A 372 16.20 -5.02 -4.84
C CYS A 372 15.35 -4.21 -3.86
N THR A 373 14.70 -4.87 -2.89
CA THR A 373 13.90 -4.16 -1.89
C THR A 373 14.74 -3.39 -0.87
N ALA A 374 15.94 -3.88 -0.53
CA ALA A 374 16.88 -3.14 0.31
C ALA A 374 17.41 -1.89 -0.40
N VAL A 375 17.74 -1.98 -1.69
CA VAL A 375 18.12 -0.82 -2.52
C VAL A 375 16.96 0.17 -2.63
N ALA A 376 15.74 -0.31 -2.89
CA ALA A 376 14.56 0.54 -2.94
C ALA A 376 14.32 1.23 -1.58
N LEU A 377 14.46 0.51 -0.45
CA LEU A 377 14.39 1.09 0.89
C LEU A 377 15.43 2.19 1.10
N ALA A 378 16.68 1.95 0.70
CA ALA A 378 17.75 2.95 0.81
C ALA A 378 17.44 4.20 -0.03
N VAL A 379 16.93 4.02 -1.26
CA VAL A 379 16.51 5.12 -2.13
C VAL A 379 15.35 5.91 -1.51
N VAL A 380 14.33 5.20 -0.98
CA VAL A 380 13.18 5.84 -0.31
C VAL A 380 13.64 6.63 0.91
N LEU A 381 14.50 6.05 1.75
CA LEU A 381 15.05 6.74 2.92
C LEU A 381 15.83 7.99 2.52
N ALA A 382 16.76 7.88 1.56
CA ALA A 382 17.53 9.03 1.11
C ALA A 382 16.62 10.11 0.51
N ALA A 383 15.74 9.73 -0.40
CA ALA A 383 14.93 10.68 -1.19
C ALA A 383 13.81 11.35 -0.37
N LYS A 384 13.26 10.67 0.64
CA LYS A 384 12.07 11.11 1.38
C LYS A 384 12.34 11.42 2.86
N PHE A 385 13.59 11.36 3.30
CA PHE A 385 13.95 11.56 4.72
C PHE A 385 13.41 12.88 5.26
N VAL A 386 13.70 13.98 4.58
CA VAL A 386 13.26 15.33 4.96
C VAL A 386 11.75 15.54 4.80
N GLU A 387 11.11 14.76 3.93
CA GLU A 387 9.66 14.84 3.69
C GLU A 387 8.82 14.10 4.75
N GLY A 388 9.46 13.45 5.74
CA GLY A 388 8.78 12.78 6.85
C GLY A 388 9.17 11.32 7.04
N ALA A 389 9.92 10.69 6.14
CA ALA A 389 10.36 9.29 6.30
C ALA A 389 11.17 9.05 7.58
N TRP A 390 11.85 10.07 8.13
CA TRP A 390 12.56 10.03 9.40
C TRP A 390 11.65 9.63 10.58
N ILE A 391 10.36 9.99 10.52
CA ILE A 391 9.38 9.63 11.56
C ILE A 391 9.26 8.11 11.66
N THR A 392 9.13 7.43 10.52
CA THR A 392 9.04 5.96 10.46
C THR A 392 10.34 5.31 10.94
N VAL A 393 11.50 5.88 10.55
CA VAL A 393 12.82 5.42 11.01
C VAL A 393 12.97 5.51 12.52
N LEU A 394 12.38 6.52 13.15
CA LEU A 394 12.42 6.68 14.61
C LEU A 394 11.37 5.80 15.31
N LEU A 395 10.17 5.70 14.77
CA LEU A 395 9.07 4.96 15.39
C LEU A 395 9.33 3.44 15.40
N ILE A 396 9.94 2.87 14.37
CA ILE A 396 10.21 1.44 14.30
C ILE A 396 11.10 0.98 15.49
N PRO A 397 12.28 1.56 15.75
CA PRO A 397 13.08 1.20 16.92
C PRO A 397 12.35 1.44 18.24
N VAL A 398 11.58 2.52 18.38
CA VAL A 398 10.79 2.80 19.58
C VAL A 398 9.78 1.69 19.84
N LEU A 399 9.06 1.22 18.82
CA LEU A 399 8.13 0.09 18.93
C LEU A 399 8.88 -1.21 19.31
N VAL A 400 10.04 -1.47 18.71
CA VAL A 400 10.85 -2.65 19.04
C VAL A 400 11.30 -2.63 20.50
N VAL A 401 11.73 -1.48 21.02
CA VAL A 401 12.08 -1.31 22.44
C VAL A 401 10.85 -1.54 23.31
N LEU A 402 9.70 -0.99 22.95
CA LEU A 402 8.44 -1.20 23.67
C LEU A 402 8.07 -2.69 23.73
N PHE A 403 8.09 -3.41 22.61
CA PHE A 403 7.81 -4.85 22.56
C PHE A 403 8.74 -5.66 23.48
N ARG A 404 10.04 -5.38 23.41
CA ARG A 404 11.03 -6.05 24.30
C ARG A 404 10.81 -5.72 25.77
N SER A 405 10.43 -4.49 26.08
CA SER A 405 10.13 -4.04 27.44
C SER A 405 8.93 -4.80 28.02
N ILE A 406 7.85 -4.93 27.23
CA ILE A 406 6.66 -5.69 27.62
C ILE A 406 7.02 -7.14 27.88
N LYS A 407 7.77 -7.79 26.97
CA LYS A 407 8.18 -9.20 27.15
C LYS A 407 9.04 -9.38 28.39
N ARG A 408 9.98 -8.47 28.66
CA ARG A 408 10.81 -8.51 29.89
C ARG A 408 9.95 -8.40 31.15
N HIS A 409 8.92 -7.54 31.12
CA HIS A 409 8.00 -7.39 32.24
C HIS A 409 7.22 -8.71 32.49
N TYR A 410 6.68 -9.35 31.46
CA TYR A 410 6.00 -10.64 31.62
C TYR A 410 6.92 -11.74 32.14
N GLN A 411 8.16 -11.82 31.65
CA GLN A 411 9.15 -12.77 32.13
C GLN A 411 9.51 -12.53 33.61
N TRP A 412 9.60 -11.27 33.99
CA TRP A 412 9.88 -10.90 35.40
C TRP A 412 8.71 -11.28 36.33
N VAL A 413 7.47 -11.01 35.92
CA VAL A 413 6.28 -11.42 36.67
C VAL A 413 6.22 -12.96 36.83
N ARG A 414 6.41 -13.69 35.73
CA ARG A 414 6.41 -15.18 35.78
C ARG A 414 7.44 -15.71 36.77
N ARG A 415 8.65 -15.12 36.83
CA ARG A 415 9.70 -15.55 37.80
C ARG A 415 9.38 -15.22 39.26
N LYS A 416 8.48 -14.29 39.53
CA LYS A 416 8.08 -13.94 40.90
C LYS A 416 6.86 -14.72 41.39
N VAL A 417 6.09 -15.29 40.50
CA VAL A 417 4.86 -16.02 40.81
C VAL A 417 5.11 -17.55 40.81
N SER A 418 6.18 -18.02 40.14
CA SER A 418 6.68 -19.40 40.24
C SER A 418 7.65 -19.53 41.42
#